data_46ef5390233bd7d28a446bc332c4a1f0
#
_entry.id   46ef5390233bd7d28a446bc332c4a1f0
#
_cell.length_a   1.000
_cell.length_b   1.000
_cell.length_c   1.000
_cell.angle_alpha   90.00
_cell.angle_beta   90.00
_cell.angle_gamma   90.00
#
_symmetry.space_group_name_H-M   'P 1'
#
loop_
_entity.id
_entity.type
_entity.pdbx_description
1 polymer ?
#
loop_
_entity_poly.entity_id
_entity_poly.type
_entity_poly.pdbx_seq_one_letter_code
_entity_poly.pdbx_strand_id
1 'polypeptide(L)'
;VDALNALGARIEYMEKEGYPPLRIFGSALQGGEISLPGNVSSQYISAILMIAPLTENGVTLHLEGAIISRPYIHITLQLMEQYGVRASWTENTIKVLPQEYKPIRFTVESDWSAASYWYEIMALSKNAEIELLGLFKNSLQGDAAGAKLFAQLGVGTTYTKRGVVLKHTGNICEKLVYNFVNEPDLAQTFVVTCVLLNIPFRFTGLQSLKIKETDRIEALK
;
A
#
# COMPACT_ATOMS: atom_id res chain seq x y z
N VAL A 1 10.26 -16.45 3.69
CA VAL A 1 11.00 -17.43 4.52
C VAL A 1 12.47 -17.04 4.57
N ASP A 2 13.17 -16.96 3.43
CA ASP A 2 14.62 -16.78 3.34
C ASP A 2 15.14 -15.56 4.09
N ALA A 3 14.50 -14.40 3.91
CA ALA A 3 14.86 -13.18 4.63
C ALA A 3 14.73 -13.32 6.16
N LEU A 4 13.70 -14.01 6.64
CA LEU A 4 13.55 -14.26 8.08
C LEU A 4 14.62 -15.24 8.60
N ASN A 5 14.93 -16.29 7.83
CA ASN A 5 15.99 -17.24 8.19
C ASN A 5 17.37 -16.55 8.21
N ALA A 6 17.62 -15.63 7.27
CA ALA A 6 18.84 -14.81 7.26
C ALA A 6 18.96 -13.88 8.50
N LEU A 7 17.81 -13.46 9.08
CA LEU A 7 17.75 -12.66 10.31
C LEU A 7 17.78 -13.52 11.60
N GLY A 8 17.96 -14.83 11.49
CA GLY A 8 18.07 -15.75 12.62
C GLY A 8 16.80 -16.53 12.97
N ALA A 9 15.74 -16.43 12.15
CA ALA A 9 14.61 -17.33 12.29
C ALA A 9 14.98 -18.78 11.90
N ARG A 10 14.17 -19.72 12.35
CA ARG A 10 14.26 -21.10 11.91
C ARG A 10 12.90 -21.54 11.37
N ILE A 11 12.76 -21.46 10.02
CA ILE A 11 11.53 -21.79 9.31
C ILE A 11 11.86 -22.81 8.22
N GLU A 12 11.11 -23.89 8.18
CA GLU A 12 11.28 -25.00 7.23
C GLU A 12 9.99 -25.22 6.44
N TYR A 13 10.10 -25.51 5.15
CA TYR A 13 8.99 -26.03 4.35
C TYR A 13 8.76 -27.50 4.69
N MET A 14 7.53 -27.89 5.00
CA MET A 14 7.23 -29.26 5.41
C MET A 14 7.04 -30.22 4.23
N GLU A 15 6.64 -29.69 3.08
CA GLU A 15 6.35 -30.47 1.88
C GLU A 15 7.11 -29.87 0.68
N LYS A 16 6.45 -28.99 -0.06
CA LYS A 16 7.03 -28.37 -1.27
C LYS A 16 7.69 -27.05 -0.92
N GLU A 17 8.96 -26.89 -1.31
CA GLU A 17 9.69 -25.62 -1.16
C GLU A 17 8.93 -24.45 -1.82
N GLY A 18 8.86 -23.32 -1.12
CA GLY A 18 8.13 -22.12 -1.54
C GLY A 18 6.64 -22.13 -1.21
N TYR A 19 6.09 -23.22 -0.64
CA TYR A 19 4.67 -23.36 -0.34
C TYR A 19 4.42 -23.81 1.11
N PRO A 20 3.31 -23.38 1.74
CA PRO A 20 2.88 -23.97 3.01
C PRO A 20 2.49 -25.46 2.81
N PRO A 21 2.49 -26.26 3.90
CA PRO A 21 2.66 -25.83 5.29
C PRO A 21 4.10 -25.57 5.69
N LEU A 22 4.27 -24.69 6.69
CA LEU A 22 5.56 -24.29 7.24
C LEU A 22 5.71 -24.79 8.68
N ARG A 23 6.91 -25.21 9.06
CA ARG A 23 7.28 -25.44 10.45
C ARG A 23 8.13 -24.28 10.95
N ILE A 24 7.68 -23.59 11.99
CA ILE A 24 8.34 -22.44 12.57
C ILE A 24 8.81 -22.82 13.96
N PHE A 25 10.11 -22.69 14.19
CA PHE A 25 10.72 -22.91 15.51
C PHE A 25 10.90 -21.55 16.19
N GLY A 26 10.54 -21.47 17.46
CA GLY A 26 10.80 -20.26 18.25
C GLY A 26 12.31 -20.00 18.36
N SER A 27 12.73 -18.77 18.00
CA SER A 27 14.12 -18.33 18.09
C SER A 27 14.18 -16.83 18.35
N ALA A 28 15.23 -16.36 19.02
CA ALA A 28 15.55 -14.95 19.05
C ALA A 28 16.09 -14.53 17.67
N LEU A 29 15.55 -13.42 17.14
CA LEU A 29 16.00 -12.88 15.87
C LEU A 29 17.26 -12.03 16.10
N GLN A 30 18.36 -12.39 15.44
CA GLN A 30 19.63 -11.68 15.54
C GLN A 30 19.57 -10.33 14.83
N GLY A 31 18.79 -10.23 13.75
CA GLY A 31 18.85 -9.09 12.85
C GLY A 31 20.07 -9.12 11.94
N GLY A 32 20.47 -7.96 11.41
CA GLY A 32 21.62 -7.82 10.53
C GLY A 32 21.28 -7.23 9.16
N GLU A 33 22.10 -7.53 8.16
CA GLU A 33 21.91 -7.02 6.79
C GLU A 33 21.25 -8.06 5.90
N ILE A 34 20.23 -7.65 5.16
CA ILE A 34 19.54 -8.48 4.17
C ILE A 34 19.21 -7.68 2.92
N SER A 35 19.05 -8.39 1.80
CA SER A 35 18.57 -7.83 0.53
C SER A 35 17.21 -8.40 0.17
N LEU A 36 16.35 -7.56 -0.39
CA LEU A 36 15.09 -7.96 -1.03
C LEU A 36 14.94 -7.24 -2.37
N PRO A 37 14.37 -7.90 -3.39
CA PRO A 37 14.01 -7.20 -4.62
C PRO A 37 13.01 -6.07 -4.33
N GLY A 38 13.27 -4.85 -4.83
CA GLY A 38 12.40 -3.68 -4.62
C GLY A 38 11.05 -3.77 -5.35
N ASN A 39 10.93 -4.71 -6.27
CA ASN A 39 9.71 -4.97 -7.05
C ASN A 39 8.81 -6.09 -6.47
N VAL A 40 9.16 -6.67 -5.31
CA VAL A 40 8.25 -7.56 -4.58
C VAL A 40 7.11 -6.78 -3.92
N SER A 41 6.13 -7.49 -3.41
CA SER A 41 5.05 -6.87 -2.63
C SER A 41 5.63 -6.09 -1.43
N SER A 42 5.27 -4.82 -1.32
CA SER A 42 5.63 -3.96 -0.18
C SER A 42 5.24 -4.55 1.18
N GLN A 43 4.29 -5.48 1.22
CA GLN A 43 3.89 -6.19 2.44
C GLN A 43 5.04 -6.98 3.07
N TYR A 44 5.90 -7.62 2.26
CA TYR A 44 7.07 -8.34 2.78
C TYR A 44 8.11 -7.39 3.37
N ILE A 45 8.34 -6.26 2.69
CA ILE A 45 9.22 -5.20 3.18
C ILE A 45 8.69 -4.65 4.51
N SER A 46 7.40 -4.30 4.57
CA SER A 46 6.74 -3.80 5.77
C SER A 46 6.79 -4.79 6.93
N ALA A 47 6.58 -6.08 6.67
CA ALA A 47 6.65 -7.13 7.70
C ALA A 47 8.05 -7.20 8.36
N ILE A 48 9.11 -7.13 7.56
CA ILE A 48 10.49 -7.10 8.07
C ILE A 48 10.76 -5.81 8.86
N LEU A 49 10.32 -4.65 8.35
CA LEU A 49 10.55 -3.37 9.02
C LEU A 49 9.87 -3.32 10.39
N MET A 50 8.63 -3.82 10.51
CA MET A 50 7.89 -3.80 11.77
C MET A 50 8.55 -4.63 12.89
N ILE A 51 9.24 -5.72 12.55
CA ILE A 51 9.94 -6.54 13.53
C ILE A 51 11.39 -6.12 13.75
N ALA A 52 11.96 -5.35 12.82
CA ALA A 52 13.37 -4.96 12.84
C ALA A 52 13.84 -4.33 14.17
N PRO A 53 13.09 -3.41 14.82
CA PRO A 53 13.53 -2.82 16.07
C PRO A 53 13.61 -3.80 17.24
N LEU A 54 12.93 -4.95 17.14
CA LEU A 54 12.88 -5.97 18.18
C LEU A 54 13.96 -7.06 18.02
N THR A 55 14.76 -6.98 16.96
CA THR A 55 15.91 -7.86 16.76
C THR A 55 17.13 -7.35 17.55
N GLU A 56 18.08 -8.24 17.87
CA GLU A 56 19.24 -7.88 18.70
C GLU A 56 20.11 -6.77 18.07
N ASN A 57 20.33 -6.82 16.74
CA ASN A 57 21.21 -5.89 16.03
C ASN A 57 20.46 -4.87 15.15
N GLY A 58 19.12 -4.87 15.17
CA GLY A 58 18.33 -4.14 14.18
C GLY A 58 18.41 -4.79 12.79
N VAL A 59 17.93 -4.08 11.77
CA VAL A 59 17.98 -4.56 10.38
C VAL A 59 18.44 -3.43 9.46
N THR A 60 19.37 -3.75 8.57
CA THR A 60 19.72 -2.97 7.38
C THR A 60 19.18 -3.70 6.17
N LEU A 61 18.15 -3.14 5.54
CA LEU A 61 17.44 -3.72 4.40
C LEU A 61 17.87 -3.02 3.11
N HIS A 62 18.49 -3.75 2.21
CA HIS A 62 18.85 -3.30 0.86
C HIS A 62 17.77 -3.70 -0.13
N LEU A 63 17.16 -2.72 -0.81
CA LEU A 63 16.14 -2.95 -1.84
C LEU A 63 16.79 -2.95 -3.22
N GLU A 64 16.81 -4.10 -3.88
CA GLU A 64 17.46 -4.27 -5.17
C GLU A 64 16.57 -3.84 -6.33
N GLY A 65 17.13 -3.10 -7.28
CA GLY A 65 16.43 -2.64 -8.48
C GLY A 65 15.43 -1.51 -8.22
N ALA A 66 14.39 -1.47 -9.03
CA ALA A 66 13.36 -0.44 -8.91
C ALA A 66 12.39 -0.73 -7.76
N ILE A 67 12.19 0.25 -6.89
CA ILE A 67 11.23 0.15 -5.78
C ILE A 67 9.87 0.61 -6.29
N ILE A 68 8.90 -0.30 -6.27
CA ILE A 68 7.49 -0.02 -6.57
C ILE A 68 6.69 0.12 -5.28
N SER A 69 5.52 0.77 -5.37
CA SER A 69 4.62 0.90 -4.21
C SER A 69 5.28 1.56 -3.00
N ARG A 70 6.18 2.52 -3.20
CA ARG A 70 6.87 3.27 -2.14
C ARG A 70 5.94 3.84 -1.05
N PRO A 71 4.76 4.39 -1.37
CA PRO A 71 3.84 4.93 -0.36
C PRO A 71 3.46 3.90 0.72
N TYR A 72 3.31 2.62 0.36
CA TYR A 72 2.97 1.57 1.35
C TYR A 72 4.14 1.26 2.31
N ILE A 73 5.38 1.41 1.86
CA ILE A 73 6.55 1.32 2.75
C ILE A 73 6.59 2.55 3.65
N HIS A 74 6.33 3.74 3.09
CA HIS A 74 6.30 4.99 3.86
C HIS A 74 5.24 4.99 4.96
N ILE A 75 4.02 4.48 4.70
CA ILE A 75 2.99 4.39 5.75
C ILE A 75 3.48 3.53 6.92
N THR A 76 4.16 2.42 6.65
CA THR A 76 4.74 1.57 7.69
C THR A 76 5.77 2.34 8.52
N LEU A 77 6.73 3.00 7.88
CA LEU A 77 7.77 3.76 8.57
C LEU A 77 7.20 4.94 9.38
N GLN A 78 6.20 5.66 8.84
CA GLN A 78 5.54 6.76 9.54
C GLN A 78 4.71 6.29 10.72
N LEU A 79 4.06 5.13 10.62
CA LEU A 79 3.39 4.52 11.77
C LEU A 79 4.40 4.08 12.83
N MET A 80 5.49 3.42 12.45
CA MET A 80 6.56 3.06 13.37
C MET A 80 7.11 4.29 14.12
N GLU A 81 7.28 5.42 13.41
CA GLU A 81 7.74 6.69 14.02
C GLU A 81 6.73 7.23 15.05
N GLN A 82 5.42 7.16 14.77
CA GLN A 82 4.39 7.54 15.75
C GLN A 82 4.46 6.68 17.02
N TYR A 83 4.80 5.40 16.88
CA TYR A 83 5.03 4.51 18.02
C TYR A 83 6.46 4.60 18.59
N GLY A 84 7.23 5.62 18.22
CA GLY A 84 8.52 5.95 18.80
C GLY A 84 9.73 5.25 18.18
N VAL A 85 9.55 4.49 17.11
CA VAL A 85 10.64 3.79 16.40
C VAL A 85 11.07 4.61 15.18
N ARG A 86 12.33 4.96 15.10
CA ARG A 86 12.91 5.71 13.97
C ARG A 86 13.64 4.79 13.02
N ALA A 87 13.45 5.04 11.74
CA ALA A 87 14.20 4.43 10.65
C ALA A 87 14.87 5.50 9.80
N SER A 88 15.95 5.17 9.14
CA SER A 88 16.54 6.00 8.07
C SER A 88 16.34 5.31 6.73
N TRP A 89 15.97 6.09 5.72
CA TRP A 89 15.85 5.61 4.34
C TRP A 89 16.70 6.48 3.43
N THR A 90 17.78 5.92 2.89
CA THR A 90 18.70 6.59 1.97
C THR A 90 18.81 5.76 0.70
N GLU A 91 18.47 6.36 -0.43
CA GLU A 91 18.42 5.67 -1.74
C GLU A 91 17.58 4.39 -1.69
N ASN A 92 18.23 3.24 -1.76
CA ASN A 92 17.61 1.92 -1.74
C ASN A 92 17.86 1.16 -0.41
N THR A 93 18.35 1.84 0.62
CA THR A 93 18.69 1.21 1.90
C THR A 93 17.83 1.79 3.01
N ILE A 94 17.14 0.91 3.75
CA ILE A 94 16.37 1.26 4.94
C ILE A 94 17.08 0.64 6.14
N LYS A 95 17.38 1.47 7.15
CA LYS A 95 18.05 1.02 8.38
C LYS A 95 17.17 1.30 9.58
N VAL A 96 16.95 0.26 10.39
CA VAL A 96 16.23 0.31 11.66
C VAL A 96 17.12 -0.25 12.75
N LEU A 97 17.50 0.57 13.72
CA LEU A 97 18.28 0.14 14.87
C LEU A 97 17.38 -0.52 15.93
N PRO A 98 17.95 -1.29 16.88
CA PRO A 98 17.19 -1.82 18.01
C PRO A 98 16.53 -0.68 18.81
N GLN A 99 15.22 -0.77 19.01
CA GLN A 99 14.40 0.22 19.71
C GLN A 99 13.16 -0.46 20.28
N GLU A 100 12.48 0.22 21.19
CA GLU A 100 11.23 -0.24 21.76
C GLU A 100 10.05 0.58 21.23
N TYR A 101 8.96 -0.09 20.88
CA TYR A 101 7.69 0.56 20.57
C TYR A 101 7.06 1.15 21.85
N LYS A 102 6.54 2.36 21.73
CA LYS A 102 5.84 3.04 22.80
C LYS A 102 4.34 2.95 22.59
N PRO A 103 3.56 2.51 23.60
CA PRO A 103 2.11 2.47 23.48
C PRO A 103 1.55 3.89 23.37
N ILE A 104 0.69 4.10 22.37
CA ILE A 104 0.00 5.37 22.17
C ILE A 104 -1.50 5.11 21.95
N ARG A 105 -2.33 6.15 22.20
CA ARG A 105 -3.71 6.12 21.72
C ARG A 105 -3.70 6.40 20.22
N PHE A 106 -4.18 5.45 19.43
CA PHE A 106 -4.20 5.55 17.98
C PHE A 106 -5.60 5.26 17.45
N THR A 107 -6.04 6.06 16.47
CA THR A 107 -7.30 5.81 15.74
C THR A 107 -6.93 5.34 14.34
N VAL A 108 -7.34 4.11 14.00
CA VAL A 108 -7.12 3.55 12.67
C VAL A 108 -7.99 4.30 11.66
N GLU A 109 -7.38 4.86 10.65
CA GLU A 109 -8.07 5.47 9.52
C GLU A 109 -8.78 4.41 8.67
N SER A 110 -9.91 4.77 8.05
CA SER A 110 -10.58 3.91 7.09
C SER A 110 -9.73 3.73 5.82
N ASP A 111 -9.94 2.61 5.12
CA ASP A 111 -9.16 2.19 3.97
C ASP A 111 -9.51 3.00 2.71
N TRP A 112 -8.53 3.76 2.19
CA TRP A 112 -8.68 4.54 0.97
C TRP A 112 -8.75 3.67 -0.30
N SER A 113 -8.14 2.48 -0.30
CA SER A 113 -8.30 1.54 -1.42
C SER A 113 -9.74 1.06 -1.49
N ALA A 114 -10.32 0.66 -0.35
CA ALA A 114 -11.74 0.29 -0.26
C ALA A 114 -12.66 1.47 -0.59
N ALA A 115 -12.31 2.70 -0.20
CA ALA A 115 -13.08 3.89 -0.53
C ALA A 115 -13.19 4.12 -2.04
N SER A 116 -12.20 3.69 -2.84
CA SER A 116 -12.18 3.89 -4.30
C SER A 116 -13.41 3.29 -4.99
N TYR A 117 -13.97 2.20 -4.47
CA TYR A 117 -15.21 1.60 -5.00
C TYR A 117 -16.43 2.50 -4.76
N TRP A 118 -16.47 3.22 -3.64
CA TRP A 118 -17.53 4.20 -3.38
C TRP A 118 -17.38 5.43 -4.26
N TYR A 119 -16.15 5.84 -4.56
CA TYR A 119 -15.87 6.88 -5.55
C TYR A 119 -16.32 6.45 -6.95
N GLU A 120 -16.09 5.19 -7.34
CA GLU A 120 -16.57 4.61 -8.59
C GLU A 120 -18.11 4.67 -8.68
N ILE A 121 -18.81 4.20 -7.65
CA ILE A 121 -20.28 4.27 -7.57
C ILE A 121 -20.75 5.72 -7.70
N MET A 122 -20.06 6.67 -7.05
CA MET A 122 -20.38 8.09 -7.13
C MET A 122 -20.17 8.66 -8.54
N ALA A 123 -19.07 8.29 -9.22
CA ALA A 123 -18.80 8.71 -10.59
C ALA A 123 -19.90 8.27 -11.57
N LEU A 124 -20.49 7.12 -11.33
CA LEU A 124 -21.57 6.54 -12.14
C LEU A 124 -22.97 7.03 -11.75
N SER A 125 -23.11 7.69 -10.59
CA SER A 125 -24.38 8.19 -10.07
C SER A 125 -24.63 9.62 -10.49
N LYS A 126 -25.88 9.97 -10.84
CA LYS A 126 -26.24 11.32 -11.30
C LYS A 126 -26.63 12.28 -10.16
N ASN A 127 -27.33 11.80 -9.15
CA ASN A 127 -27.93 12.62 -8.08
C ASN A 127 -27.75 11.98 -6.71
N ALA A 128 -26.52 11.60 -6.38
CA ALA A 128 -26.22 10.98 -5.10
C ALA A 128 -25.26 11.83 -4.26
N GLU A 129 -25.32 11.65 -2.96
CA GLU A 129 -24.36 12.13 -1.99
C GLU A 129 -24.01 10.98 -1.06
N ILE A 130 -22.74 10.73 -0.83
CA ILE A 130 -22.25 9.67 0.06
C ILE A 130 -21.31 10.27 1.09
N GLU A 131 -21.55 9.99 2.38
CA GLU A 131 -20.58 10.27 3.44
C GLU A 131 -19.80 8.99 3.76
N LEU A 132 -18.47 9.05 3.62
CA LEU A 132 -17.55 7.99 4.01
C LEU A 132 -16.81 8.42 5.27
N LEU A 133 -16.98 7.65 6.35
CA LEU A 133 -16.42 7.98 7.64
C LEU A 133 -14.95 7.53 7.77
N GLY A 134 -14.17 8.22 8.61
CA GLY A 134 -12.81 7.81 8.94
C GLY A 134 -11.76 8.05 7.85
N LEU A 135 -12.08 8.80 6.80
CA LEU A 135 -11.14 9.18 5.74
C LEU A 135 -10.74 10.64 5.91
N PHE A 136 -9.45 10.93 6.01
CA PHE A 136 -8.98 12.28 6.36
C PHE A 136 -8.07 12.89 5.29
N LYS A 137 -8.03 14.23 5.25
CA LYS A 137 -7.26 14.99 4.25
C LYS A 137 -5.75 14.71 4.32
N ASN A 138 -5.22 14.51 5.53
CA ASN A 138 -3.81 14.27 5.78
C ASN A 138 -3.53 12.78 6.01
N SER A 139 -4.09 11.93 5.14
CA SER A 139 -3.88 10.49 5.20
C SER A 139 -2.42 10.13 4.91
N LEU A 140 -1.94 9.10 5.60
CA LEU A 140 -0.67 8.44 5.30
C LEU A 140 -0.81 7.42 4.17
N GLN A 141 -2.04 7.03 3.83
CA GLN A 141 -2.30 6.05 2.77
C GLN A 141 -2.07 6.69 1.39
N GLY A 142 -1.21 6.07 0.56
CA GLY A 142 -0.95 6.54 -0.80
C GLY A 142 -2.21 6.63 -1.65
N ASP A 143 -3.14 5.71 -1.43
CA ASP A 143 -4.40 5.59 -2.18
C ASP A 143 -5.36 6.77 -1.92
N ALA A 144 -5.10 7.63 -0.94
CA ALA A 144 -5.79 8.91 -0.80
C ALA A 144 -5.64 9.82 -2.03
N ALA A 145 -4.61 9.58 -2.87
CA ALA A 145 -4.47 10.22 -4.18
C ALA A 145 -5.69 9.97 -5.09
N GLY A 146 -6.43 8.88 -4.87
CA GLY A 146 -7.67 8.55 -5.57
C GLY A 146 -8.69 9.67 -5.57
N ALA A 147 -8.81 10.43 -4.47
CA ALA A 147 -9.73 11.56 -4.39
C ALA A 147 -9.46 12.63 -5.47
N LYS A 148 -8.18 12.95 -5.74
CA LYS A 148 -7.81 13.89 -6.79
C LYS A 148 -8.01 13.34 -8.20
N LEU A 149 -7.78 12.03 -8.37
CA LEU A 149 -7.97 11.37 -9.65
C LEU A 149 -9.47 11.26 -9.98
N PHE A 150 -10.31 10.86 -9.05
CA PHE A 150 -11.76 10.81 -9.24
C PHE A 150 -12.40 12.18 -9.45
N ALA A 151 -11.75 13.28 -9.02
CA ALA A 151 -12.20 14.62 -9.37
C ALA A 151 -12.20 14.85 -10.89
N GLN A 152 -11.31 14.20 -11.65
CA GLN A 152 -11.29 14.23 -13.11
C GLN A 152 -12.39 13.37 -13.75
N LEU A 153 -13.00 12.46 -12.96
CA LEU A 153 -14.13 11.60 -13.35
C LEU A 153 -15.46 12.09 -12.76
N GLY A 154 -15.54 13.35 -12.37
CA GLY A 154 -16.77 13.98 -11.93
C GLY A 154 -17.12 13.76 -10.45
N VAL A 155 -16.19 13.35 -9.60
CA VAL A 155 -16.45 13.17 -8.16
C VAL A 155 -15.78 14.26 -7.34
N GLY A 156 -16.56 15.13 -6.73
CA GLY A 156 -16.09 16.13 -5.76
C GLY A 156 -15.96 15.53 -4.37
N THR A 157 -14.88 15.86 -3.68
CA THR A 157 -14.59 15.41 -2.31
C THR A 157 -14.56 16.61 -1.36
N THR A 158 -15.43 16.61 -0.35
CA THR A 158 -15.42 17.58 0.74
C THR A 158 -14.96 16.91 2.02
N TYR A 159 -13.85 17.37 2.59
CA TYR A 159 -13.32 16.85 3.85
C TYR A 159 -14.07 17.45 5.04
N THR A 160 -14.47 16.60 5.97
CA THR A 160 -15.16 16.92 7.21
C THR A 160 -14.36 16.46 8.42
N LYS A 161 -14.83 16.75 9.64
CA LYS A 161 -14.21 16.20 10.86
C LYS A 161 -14.43 14.70 11.02
N ARG A 162 -15.40 14.11 10.33
CA ARG A 162 -15.75 12.69 10.45
C ARG A 162 -15.21 11.84 9.29
N GLY A 163 -14.87 12.47 8.18
CA GLY A 163 -14.44 11.77 6.96
C GLY A 163 -14.62 12.65 5.72
N VAL A 164 -15.14 12.09 4.63
CA VAL A 164 -15.37 12.80 3.37
C VAL A 164 -16.83 12.69 2.94
N VAL A 165 -17.31 13.76 2.29
CA VAL A 165 -18.59 13.78 1.58
C VAL A 165 -18.31 13.82 0.09
N LEU A 166 -18.85 12.87 -0.66
CA LEU A 166 -18.73 12.74 -2.10
C LEU A 166 -19.98 13.25 -2.79
N LYS A 167 -19.81 14.03 -3.85
CA LYS A 167 -20.88 14.52 -4.71
C LYS A 167 -20.48 14.45 -6.16
N HIS A 168 -21.43 14.16 -7.06
CA HIS A 168 -21.19 14.27 -8.48
C HIS A 168 -21.09 15.74 -8.89
N THR A 169 -20.05 16.11 -9.63
CA THR A 169 -19.79 17.50 -10.06
C THR A 169 -20.13 17.75 -11.54
N GLY A 170 -20.27 16.71 -12.33
CA GLY A 170 -20.46 16.77 -13.78
C GLY A 170 -19.18 17.09 -14.57
N ASN A 171 -18.07 17.43 -13.91
CA ASN A 171 -16.81 17.76 -14.58
C ASN A 171 -16.04 16.48 -14.90
N ILE A 172 -16.20 15.98 -16.13
CA ILE A 172 -15.55 14.75 -16.59
C ILE A 172 -14.50 15.09 -17.65
N CYS A 173 -13.29 14.57 -17.50
CA CYS A 173 -12.22 14.77 -18.47
C CYS A 173 -12.47 14.00 -19.76
N GLU A 174 -11.95 14.52 -20.89
CA GLU A 174 -12.06 13.85 -22.20
C GLU A 174 -11.18 12.59 -22.30
N LYS A 175 -10.10 12.51 -21.51
CA LYS A 175 -9.17 11.40 -21.47
C LYS A 175 -8.46 11.37 -20.13
N LEU A 176 -8.23 10.15 -19.58
CA LEU A 176 -7.46 9.98 -18.36
C LEU A 176 -6.12 9.26 -18.65
N VAL A 177 -5.01 9.91 -18.27
CA VAL A 177 -3.66 9.31 -18.37
C VAL A 177 -3.02 9.32 -16.99
N TYR A 178 -2.60 8.14 -16.49
CA TYR A 178 -1.99 8.05 -15.17
C TYR A 178 -0.98 6.91 -15.05
N ASN A 179 -0.01 7.09 -14.15
CA ASN A 179 0.98 6.08 -13.80
C ASN A 179 0.71 5.58 -12.38
N PHE A 180 0.20 4.36 -12.25
CA PHE A 180 -0.17 3.72 -10.99
C PHE A 180 0.99 3.03 -10.25
N VAL A 181 2.24 3.35 -10.56
CA VAL A 181 3.40 2.71 -9.91
C VAL A 181 3.39 2.87 -8.39
N ASN A 182 2.84 3.97 -7.87
CA ASN A 182 2.73 4.27 -6.45
C ASN A 182 1.43 3.78 -5.82
N GLU A 183 0.32 3.79 -6.57
CA GLU A 183 -1.04 3.43 -6.12
C GLU A 183 -1.63 2.30 -6.98
N PRO A 184 -0.94 1.14 -7.13
CA PRO A 184 -1.38 0.10 -8.06
C PRO A 184 -2.74 -0.48 -7.71
N ASP A 185 -3.13 -0.46 -6.44
CA ASP A 185 -4.40 -1.02 -5.98
C ASP A 185 -5.63 -0.16 -6.38
N LEU A 186 -5.42 1.07 -6.84
CA LEU A 186 -6.48 1.90 -7.42
C LEU A 186 -6.77 1.58 -8.89
N ALA A 187 -5.84 0.97 -9.63
CA ALA A 187 -5.93 0.85 -11.09
C ALA A 187 -7.22 0.14 -11.54
N GLN A 188 -7.67 -0.88 -10.82
CA GLN A 188 -8.85 -1.66 -11.19
C GLN A 188 -10.14 -0.83 -11.16
N THR A 189 -10.34 -0.01 -10.13
CA THR A 189 -11.52 0.87 -10.03
C THR A 189 -11.50 1.92 -11.14
N PHE A 190 -10.32 2.47 -11.47
CA PHE A 190 -10.19 3.45 -12.55
C PHE A 190 -10.42 2.84 -13.94
N VAL A 191 -9.99 1.60 -14.20
CA VAL A 191 -10.27 0.90 -15.47
C VAL A 191 -11.78 0.74 -15.64
N VAL A 192 -12.46 0.18 -14.65
CA VAL A 192 -13.91 -0.05 -14.71
C VAL A 192 -14.68 1.27 -14.83
N THR A 193 -14.33 2.28 -14.02
CA THR A 193 -14.97 3.61 -14.09
C THR A 193 -14.81 4.24 -15.47
N CYS A 194 -13.60 4.23 -16.05
CA CYS A 194 -13.36 4.81 -17.37
C CYS A 194 -14.14 4.08 -18.47
N VAL A 195 -14.19 2.75 -18.42
CA VAL A 195 -14.96 1.95 -19.39
C VAL A 195 -16.45 2.29 -19.31
N LEU A 196 -17.03 2.33 -18.12
CA LEU A 196 -18.46 2.61 -17.92
C LEU A 196 -18.83 4.06 -18.25
N LEU A 197 -17.92 5.02 -18.10
CA LEU A 197 -18.11 6.41 -18.51
C LEU A 197 -17.74 6.67 -19.98
N ASN A 198 -17.29 5.66 -20.74
CA ASN A 198 -16.78 5.81 -22.11
C ASN A 198 -15.63 6.82 -22.23
N ILE A 199 -14.75 6.89 -21.25
CA ILE A 199 -13.59 7.78 -21.24
C ILE A 199 -12.36 7.02 -21.76
N PRO A 200 -11.71 7.45 -22.83
CA PRO A 200 -10.42 6.91 -23.25
C PRO A 200 -9.38 7.06 -22.15
N PHE A 201 -8.61 6.02 -21.90
CA PHE A 201 -7.56 6.06 -20.87
C PHE A 201 -6.26 5.40 -21.32
N ARG A 202 -5.17 5.79 -20.66
CA ARG A 202 -3.86 5.14 -20.78
C ARG A 202 -3.22 5.04 -19.40
N PHE A 203 -3.13 3.84 -18.86
CA PHE A 203 -2.54 3.55 -17.55
C PHE A 203 -1.21 2.82 -17.70
N THR A 204 -0.24 3.19 -16.88
CA THR A 204 1.10 2.63 -16.79
C THR A 204 1.44 2.30 -15.34
N GLY A 205 2.61 1.69 -15.07
CA GLY A 205 3.01 1.38 -13.68
C GLY A 205 2.27 0.19 -13.07
N LEU A 206 1.76 -0.73 -13.92
CA LEU A 206 0.87 -1.82 -13.51
C LEU A 206 1.60 -3.15 -13.27
N GLN A 207 2.94 -3.16 -13.23
CA GLN A 207 3.75 -4.38 -13.20
C GLN A 207 3.41 -5.28 -12.00
N SER A 208 3.17 -4.66 -10.84
CA SER A 208 2.84 -5.39 -9.59
C SER A 208 1.50 -6.12 -9.65
N LEU A 209 0.57 -5.69 -10.52
CA LEU A 209 -0.76 -6.31 -10.63
C LEU A 209 -0.73 -7.72 -11.21
N LYS A 210 0.36 -8.11 -11.89
CA LYS A 210 0.54 -9.47 -12.43
C LYS A 210 0.88 -10.51 -11.36
N ILE A 211 1.37 -10.08 -10.21
CA ILE A 211 1.90 -10.95 -9.14
C ILE A 211 1.17 -10.75 -7.82
N LYS A 212 -0.06 -10.27 -7.85
CA LYS A 212 -0.95 -10.17 -6.68
C LYS A 212 -1.63 -11.53 -6.42
N GLU A 213 -2.83 -11.54 -5.86
CA GLU A 213 -3.62 -12.76 -5.61
C GLU A 213 -3.98 -13.50 -6.90
N THR A 214 -4.05 -12.75 -8.01
CA THR A 214 -4.25 -13.21 -9.40
C THR A 214 -3.51 -12.28 -10.35
N ASP A 215 -3.40 -12.61 -11.63
CA ASP A 215 -3.04 -11.64 -12.67
C ASP A 215 -4.22 -10.69 -12.90
N ARG A 216 -4.22 -9.56 -12.14
CA ARG A 216 -5.30 -8.57 -12.21
C ARG A 216 -5.39 -7.88 -13.58
N ILE A 217 -4.27 -7.80 -14.32
CA ILE A 217 -4.28 -7.22 -15.68
C ILE A 217 -5.07 -8.12 -16.62
N GLU A 218 -4.86 -9.43 -16.52
CA GLU A 218 -5.61 -10.40 -17.35
C GLU A 218 -7.10 -10.42 -16.99
N ALA A 219 -7.41 -10.28 -15.69
CA ALA A 219 -8.79 -10.22 -15.21
C ALA A 219 -9.55 -8.94 -15.64
N LEU A 220 -8.83 -7.86 -15.98
CA LEU A 220 -9.42 -6.58 -16.41
C LEU A 220 -9.61 -6.48 -17.94
N LYS A 221 -9.14 -7.45 -18.73
CA LYS A 221 -9.31 -7.50 -20.19
C LYS A 221 -10.68 -8.02 -20.58
#